data_a5e8fc5e05dda3ac2daa4a5477d3b6de
#
_entry.id   a5e8fc5e05dda3ac2daa4a5477d3b6de
#
_cell.length_a   1.000
_cell.length_b   1.000
_cell.length_c   1.000
_cell.angle_alpha   90.00
_cell.angle_beta   90.00
_cell.angle_gamma   90.00
#
_symmetry.space_group_name_H-M   'P 1'
#
loop_
_entity.id
_entity.type
_entity.pdbx_description
1 polymer ?
#
loop_
_entity_poly.entity_id
_entity_poly.type
_entity_poly.pdbx_seq_one_letter_code
_entity_poly.pdbx_strand_id
1 'polypeptide(L)'
;MYTLSLNNDNVLATRADENVYEAIKAKVSDVRYHKEARVVVLERKPLPKDDERVITIVTAGTSDIPVAAEAAVTAEVMGNKVNCIYDVGVAGIHRLFAKLELIREANVLIVVAGMEGALASVIGGLVNKPVIAVPTSVGYGANFGGLSALLGMLNSCSAGVAVVNIDNGFGAGRLASIMNHMR
;
A
#
# COMPACT_ATOMS: atom_id res chain seq x y z
N MET A 1 13.19 -13.39 11.47
CA MET A 1 12.48 -14.27 10.52
C MET A 1 12.77 -15.75 10.77
N TYR A 2 14.03 -16.22 10.91
CA TYR A 2 14.34 -17.64 11.13
C TYR A 2 13.55 -18.26 12.28
N THR A 3 13.56 -17.67 13.48
CA THR A 3 12.81 -18.20 14.64
C THR A 3 11.29 -18.30 14.37
N LEU A 4 10.72 -17.32 13.63
CA LEU A 4 9.31 -17.34 13.26
C LEU A 4 9.01 -18.43 12.24
N SER A 5 9.92 -18.69 11.29
CA SER A 5 9.73 -19.71 10.25
C SER A 5 9.75 -21.16 10.75
N LEU A 6 10.20 -21.38 12.00
CA LEU A 6 10.15 -22.71 12.62
C LEU A 6 8.74 -23.11 13.05
N ASN A 7 7.87 -22.13 13.34
CA ASN A 7 6.53 -22.34 13.88
C ASN A 7 5.40 -21.74 13.04
N ASN A 8 5.75 -21.10 11.91
CA ASN A 8 4.77 -20.45 11.03
C ASN A 8 5.07 -20.78 9.56
N ASP A 9 4.04 -21.13 8.82
CA ASP A 9 4.15 -21.40 7.39
C ASP A 9 4.32 -20.12 6.56
N ASN A 10 3.74 -19.00 7.02
CA ASN A 10 3.79 -17.72 6.34
C ASN A 10 4.38 -16.65 7.26
N VAL A 11 5.44 -15.99 6.79
CA VAL A 11 6.12 -14.91 7.53
C VAL A 11 6.49 -13.79 6.56
N LEU A 12 6.23 -12.56 6.97
CA LEU A 12 6.56 -11.36 6.19
C LEU A 12 7.53 -10.50 7.01
N ALA A 13 8.64 -10.07 6.37
CA ALA A 13 9.58 -9.10 6.93
C ALA A 13 9.62 -7.87 6.04
N THR A 14 9.25 -6.72 6.61
CA THR A 14 9.20 -5.43 5.91
C THR A 14 10.49 -4.64 6.13
N ARG A 15 10.70 -3.60 5.31
CA ARG A 15 11.89 -2.72 5.36
C ARG A 15 13.22 -3.46 5.25
N ALA A 16 13.22 -4.61 4.60
CA ALA A 16 14.41 -5.40 4.34
C ALA A 16 15.16 -4.83 3.13
N ASP A 17 16.43 -4.53 3.31
CA ASP A 17 17.35 -4.28 2.20
C ASP A 17 17.93 -5.61 1.67
N GLU A 18 18.77 -5.51 0.65
CA GLU A 18 19.37 -6.67 -0.01
C GLU A 18 20.27 -7.47 0.96
N ASN A 19 21.00 -6.78 1.86
CA ASN A 19 21.85 -7.44 2.85
C ASN A 19 21.02 -8.24 3.87
N VAL A 20 19.90 -7.65 4.32
CA VAL A 20 18.94 -8.33 5.20
C VAL A 20 18.32 -9.54 4.51
N TYR A 21 17.95 -9.41 3.23
CA TYR A 21 17.44 -10.53 2.44
C TYR A 21 18.46 -11.67 2.33
N GLU A 22 19.71 -11.39 1.95
CA GLU A 22 20.74 -12.42 1.84
C GLU A 22 21.01 -13.12 3.17
N ALA A 23 21.04 -12.37 4.29
CA ALA A 23 21.18 -12.95 5.63
C ALA A 23 19.98 -13.83 6.04
N ILE A 24 18.78 -13.49 5.59
CA ILE A 24 17.58 -14.33 5.80
C ILE A 24 17.67 -15.57 4.94
N LYS A 25 17.97 -15.42 3.66
CA LYS A 25 18.03 -16.50 2.66
C LYS A 25 19.05 -17.56 3.01
N ALA A 26 20.19 -17.16 3.60
CA ALA A 26 21.21 -18.09 4.08
C ALA A 26 20.69 -19.07 5.17
N LYS A 27 19.61 -18.70 5.90
CA LYS A 27 19.01 -19.53 6.96
C LYS A 27 17.64 -20.11 6.59
N VAL A 28 16.94 -19.49 5.65
CA VAL A 28 15.60 -19.86 5.19
C VAL A 28 15.60 -19.73 3.68
N SER A 29 15.90 -20.82 2.97
CA SER A 29 16.15 -20.82 1.53
C SER A 29 14.92 -20.57 0.65
N ASP A 30 13.72 -20.83 1.17
CA ASP A 30 12.44 -20.77 0.48
C ASP A 30 11.74 -19.40 0.57
N VAL A 31 12.50 -18.32 0.85
CA VAL A 31 12.00 -16.96 0.87
C VAL A 31 12.06 -16.29 -0.51
N ARG A 32 11.10 -15.40 -0.76
CA ARG A 32 11.07 -14.50 -1.94
C ARG A 32 11.34 -13.07 -1.52
N TYR A 33 12.12 -12.33 -2.30
CA TYR A 33 12.40 -10.92 -2.08
C TYR A 33 11.67 -10.04 -3.10
N HIS A 34 10.85 -9.16 -2.61
CA HIS A 34 10.21 -8.11 -3.38
C HIS A 34 11.04 -6.83 -3.22
N LYS A 35 12.01 -6.65 -4.11
CA LYS A 35 13.06 -5.62 -4.00
C LYS A 35 12.47 -4.21 -3.88
N GLU A 36 11.52 -3.84 -4.74
CA GLU A 36 10.89 -2.53 -4.74
C GLU A 36 10.07 -2.24 -3.46
N ALA A 37 9.36 -3.25 -2.98
CA ALA A 37 8.63 -3.20 -1.72
C ALA A 37 9.52 -3.28 -0.47
N ARG A 38 10.79 -3.69 -0.63
CA ARG A 38 11.71 -4.03 0.46
C ARG A 38 11.10 -5.05 1.44
N VAL A 39 10.43 -6.06 0.89
CA VAL A 39 9.71 -7.07 1.65
C VAL A 39 10.26 -8.45 1.34
N VAL A 40 10.57 -9.23 2.37
CA VAL A 40 10.90 -10.66 2.26
C VAL A 40 9.70 -11.47 2.71
N VAL A 41 9.25 -12.38 1.85
CA VAL A 41 8.09 -13.23 2.09
C VAL A 41 8.52 -14.69 2.19
N LEU A 42 8.13 -15.36 3.26
CA LEU A 42 8.04 -16.80 3.38
C LEU A 42 6.56 -17.18 3.22
N GLU A 43 6.23 -18.00 2.24
CA GLU A 43 4.85 -18.41 1.97
C GLU A 43 4.83 -19.90 1.61
N ARG A 44 4.77 -20.76 2.63
CA ARG A 44 4.70 -22.21 2.49
C ARG A 44 3.26 -22.69 2.31
N LYS A 45 2.31 -21.95 2.89
CA LYS A 45 0.89 -22.25 2.80
C LYS A 45 0.11 -21.01 2.36
N PRO A 46 0.05 -20.75 1.04
CA PRO A 46 -0.68 -19.60 0.52
C PRO A 46 -2.13 -19.55 1.02
N LEU A 47 -2.58 -18.35 1.39
CA LEU A 47 -3.98 -18.14 1.74
C LEU A 47 -4.87 -18.19 0.47
N PRO A 48 -6.11 -18.73 0.56
CA PRO A 48 -7.06 -18.63 -0.54
C PRO A 48 -7.26 -17.16 -0.95
N LYS A 49 -7.21 -16.89 -2.25
CA LYS A 49 -7.46 -15.55 -2.77
C LYS A 49 -8.95 -15.27 -2.84
N ASP A 50 -9.32 -14.06 -2.44
CA ASP A 50 -10.64 -13.49 -2.73
C ASP A 50 -10.61 -12.93 -4.15
N ASP A 51 -11.26 -13.57 -5.09
CA ASP A 51 -11.30 -13.16 -6.49
C ASP A 51 -12.46 -12.19 -6.81
N GLU A 52 -13.42 -12.03 -5.90
CA GLU A 52 -14.62 -11.21 -6.10
C GLU A 52 -14.36 -9.75 -5.68
N ARG A 53 -13.62 -9.55 -4.59
CA ARG A 53 -13.35 -8.23 -4.00
C ARG A 53 -11.92 -7.79 -4.26
N VAL A 54 -11.77 -6.57 -4.73
CA VAL A 54 -10.48 -6.02 -5.16
C VAL A 54 -10.04 -4.88 -4.25
N ILE A 55 -8.78 -4.91 -3.84
CA ILE A 55 -8.10 -3.76 -3.26
C ILE A 55 -7.39 -3.03 -4.40
N THR A 56 -7.71 -1.75 -4.61
CA THR A 56 -7.00 -0.94 -5.62
C THR A 56 -6.05 0.04 -4.92
N ILE A 57 -4.79 -0.01 -5.32
CA ILE A 57 -3.72 0.86 -4.82
C ILE A 57 -3.41 1.91 -5.86
N VAL A 58 -3.41 3.18 -5.44
CA VAL A 58 -3.24 4.32 -6.34
C VAL A 58 -2.09 5.18 -5.85
N THR A 59 -1.14 5.55 -6.72
CA THR A 59 -0.06 6.49 -6.37
C THR A 59 -0.20 7.83 -7.05
N ALA A 60 0.21 8.90 -6.35
CA ALA A 60 0.28 10.24 -6.91
C ALA A 60 1.43 10.35 -7.91
N GLY A 61 2.62 9.90 -7.55
CA GLY A 61 3.80 9.89 -8.40
C GLY A 61 4.47 8.53 -8.48
N THR A 62 5.46 8.43 -9.36
CA THR A 62 6.29 7.22 -9.50
C THR A 62 7.21 7.01 -8.30
N SER A 63 7.62 8.08 -7.61
CA SER A 63 8.43 8.01 -6.40
C SER A 63 7.68 7.42 -5.19
N ASP A 64 6.34 7.33 -5.25
CA ASP A 64 5.51 6.72 -4.21
C ASP A 64 5.39 5.19 -4.37
N ILE A 65 5.84 4.63 -5.51
CA ILE A 65 5.71 3.22 -5.86
C ILE A 65 6.31 2.27 -4.81
N PRO A 66 7.47 2.54 -4.19
CA PRO A 66 8.01 1.63 -3.18
C PRO A 66 7.07 1.40 -1.99
N VAL A 67 6.39 2.45 -1.51
CA VAL A 67 5.41 2.35 -0.42
C VAL A 67 4.13 1.65 -0.88
N ALA A 68 3.69 1.92 -2.10
CA ALA A 68 2.56 1.22 -2.72
C ALA A 68 2.86 -0.26 -2.95
N ALA A 69 4.07 -0.62 -3.36
CA ALA A 69 4.51 -2.00 -3.53
C ALA A 69 4.52 -2.76 -2.18
N GLU A 70 4.96 -2.11 -1.09
CA GLU A 70 4.87 -2.70 0.26
C GLU A 70 3.41 -3.03 0.61
N ALA A 71 2.49 -2.10 0.34
CA ALA A 71 1.06 -2.32 0.57
C ALA A 71 0.50 -3.45 -0.31
N ALA A 72 0.89 -3.50 -1.59
CA ALA A 72 0.46 -4.53 -2.54
C ALA A 72 0.89 -5.93 -2.10
N VAL A 73 2.18 -6.13 -1.87
CA VAL A 73 2.72 -7.42 -1.41
C VAL A 73 2.06 -7.84 -0.10
N THR A 74 1.84 -6.90 0.83
CA THR A 74 1.18 -7.18 2.10
C THR A 74 -0.26 -7.67 1.89
N ALA A 75 -1.03 -6.98 1.05
CA ALA A 75 -2.41 -7.37 0.77
C ALA A 75 -2.49 -8.71 0.01
N GLU A 76 -1.61 -8.95 -0.96
CA GLU A 76 -1.57 -10.19 -1.75
C GLU A 76 -1.27 -11.42 -0.90
N VAL A 77 -0.26 -11.36 -0.01
CA VAL A 77 0.07 -12.49 0.88
C VAL A 77 -1.02 -12.76 1.92
N MET A 78 -1.92 -11.80 2.12
CA MET A 78 -3.10 -11.94 2.98
C MET A 78 -4.35 -12.42 2.21
N GLY A 79 -4.19 -12.93 0.99
CA GLY A 79 -5.27 -13.54 0.22
C GLY A 79 -6.18 -12.56 -0.50
N ASN A 80 -5.70 -11.36 -0.85
CA ASN A 80 -6.50 -10.39 -1.59
C ASN A 80 -6.07 -10.32 -3.06
N LYS A 81 -7.04 -10.02 -3.92
CA LYS A 81 -6.81 -9.54 -5.28
C LYS A 81 -6.46 -8.07 -5.24
N VAL A 82 -5.34 -7.69 -5.87
CA VAL A 82 -4.81 -6.32 -5.84
C VAL A 82 -4.68 -5.78 -7.26
N ASN A 83 -5.16 -4.55 -7.49
CA ASN A 83 -4.88 -3.76 -8.68
C ASN A 83 -4.01 -2.56 -8.29
N CYS A 84 -3.06 -2.20 -9.15
CA CYS A 84 -2.20 -1.03 -8.94
C CYS A 84 -2.37 -0.03 -10.09
N ILE A 85 -2.55 1.25 -9.75
CA ILE A 85 -2.65 2.37 -10.67
C ILE A 85 -1.61 3.41 -10.24
N TYR A 86 -0.61 3.63 -11.08
CA TYR A 86 0.52 4.49 -10.73
C TYR A 86 0.46 5.81 -11.48
N ASP A 87 1.07 6.86 -10.86
CA ASP A 87 1.32 8.15 -11.47
C ASP A 87 0.04 8.89 -11.95
N VAL A 88 -0.96 8.95 -11.07
CA VAL A 88 -2.23 9.68 -11.34
C VAL A 88 -2.43 10.87 -10.38
N GLY A 89 -1.34 11.55 -10.03
CA GLY A 89 -1.36 12.71 -9.15
C GLY A 89 -2.19 13.88 -9.66
N VAL A 90 -2.58 14.76 -8.74
CA VAL A 90 -3.47 15.90 -9.01
C VAL A 90 -2.91 16.93 -9.99
N ALA A 91 -1.59 17.00 -10.14
CA ALA A 91 -0.94 17.84 -11.13
C ALA A 91 -1.23 17.44 -12.59
N GLY A 92 -1.70 16.19 -12.78
CA GLY A 92 -2.17 15.67 -14.06
C GLY A 92 -3.52 14.97 -13.90
N ILE A 93 -4.50 15.68 -13.36
CA ILE A 93 -5.80 15.14 -12.95
C ILE A 93 -6.54 14.36 -14.05
N HIS A 94 -6.31 14.67 -15.31
CA HIS A 94 -6.87 13.93 -16.45
C HIS A 94 -6.43 12.45 -16.46
N ARG A 95 -5.24 12.12 -15.94
CA ARG A 95 -4.76 10.74 -15.81
C ARG A 95 -5.58 9.96 -14.78
N LEU A 96 -5.96 10.59 -13.68
CA LEU A 96 -6.87 10.02 -12.68
C LEU A 96 -8.25 9.75 -13.30
N PHE A 97 -8.83 10.73 -13.98
CA PHE A 97 -10.16 10.55 -14.60
C PHE A 97 -10.17 9.47 -15.67
N ALA A 98 -9.09 9.28 -16.42
CA ALA A 98 -8.96 8.19 -17.37
C ALA A 98 -8.98 6.79 -16.74
N LYS A 99 -8.76 6.67 -15.42
CA LYS A 99 -8.78 5.42 -14.64
C LYS A 99 -9.95 5.33 -13.66
N LEU A 100 -10.88 6.28 -13.69
CA LEU A 100 -11.92 6.44 -12.67
C LEU A 100 -12.82 5.19 -12.55
N GLU A 101 -13.21 4.59 -13.65
CA GLU A 101 -14.06 3.38 -13.63
C GLU A 101 -13.34 2.23 -12.91
N LEU A 102 -12.06 1.98 -13.22
CA LEU A 102 -11.27 0.96 -12.54
C LEU A 102 -11.09 1.26 -11.05
N ILE A 103 -11.00 2.53 -10.68
CA ILE A 103 -10.91 2.96 -9.27
C ILE A 103 -12.24 2.67 -8.55
N ARG A 104 -13.37 2.86 -9.20
CA ARG A 104 -14.71 2.62 -8.63
C ARG A 104 -15.05 1.15 -8.45
N GLU A 105 -14.43 0.26 -9.20
CA GLU A 105 -14.58 -1.20 -9.04
C GLU A 105 -13.96 -1.72 -7.73
N ALA A 106 -13.07 -0.95 -7.10
CA ALA A 106 -12.45 -1.35 -5.85
C ALA A 106 -13.47 -1.52 -4.72
N ASN A 107 -13.24 -2.52 -3.87
CA ASN A 107 -13.95 -2.66 -2.60
C ASN A 107 -13.31 -1.79 -1.50
N VAL A 108 -11.98 -1.70 -1.51
CA VAL A 108 -11.19 -0.83 -0.63
C VAL A 108 -10.09 -0.17 -1.46
N LEU A 109 -9.80 1.09 -1.20
CA LEU A 109 -8.73 1.85 -1.86
C LEU A 109 -7.59 2.14 -0.89
N ILE A 110 -6.37 2.02 -1.40
CA ILE A 110 -5.16 2.54 -0.74
C ILE A 110 -4.63 3.66 -1.63
N VAL A 111 -4.51 4.87 -1.09
CA VAL A 111 -4.02 6.04 -1.84
C VAL A 111 -2.72 6.50 -1.23
N VAL A 112 -1.65 6.39 -2.01
CA VAL A 112 -0.27 6.68 -1.59
C VAL A 112 0.18 7.97 -2.25
N ALA A 113 0.52 8.98 -1.45
CA ALA A 113 0.90 10.29 -1.95
C ALA A 113 1.86 11.02 -1.01
N GLY A 114 2.91 11.61 -1.59
CA GLY A 114 3.79 12.56 -0.93
C GLY A 114 3.32 14.01 -1.12
N MET A 115 4.26 14.93 -1.06
CA MET A 115 4.04 16.38 -1.20
C MET A 115 2.99 16.91 -0.20
N GLU A 116 1.82 17.32 -0.67
CA GLU A 116 0.68 17.82 0.12
C GLU A 116 -0.42 16.78 0.36
N GLY A 117 -0.31 15.58 -0.22
CA GLY A 117 -1.25 14.48 -0.02
C GLY A 117 -2.65 14.67 -0.64
N ALA A 118 -2.84 15.61 -1.55
CA ALA A 118 -4.16 16.01 -2.06
C ALA A 118 -4.91 14.89 -2.78
N LEU A 119 -4.20 13.91 -3.38
CA LEU A 119 -4.83 12.81 -4.12
C LEU A 119 -5.83 12.02 -3.27
N ALA A 120 -5.56 11.83 -1.98
CA ALA A 120 -6.44 11.10 -1.08
C ALA A 120 -7.81 11.78 -0.92
N SER A 121 -7.82 13.11 -0.79
CA SER A 121 -9.07 13.89 -0.72
C SER A 121 -9.85 13.85 -2.02
N VAL A 122 -9.15 13.95 -3.16
CA VAL A 122 -9.80 13.90 -4.49
C VAL A 122 -10.45 12.54 -4.71
N ILE A 123 -9.72 11.44 -4.49
CA ILE A 123 -10.27 10.09 -4.65
C ILE A 123 -11.42 9.86 -3.67
N GLY A 124 -11.27 10.26 -2.40
CA GLY A 124 -12.32 10.14 -1.40
C GLY A 124 -13.62 10.85 -1.80
N GLY A 125 -13.53 11.96 -2.54
CA GLY A 125 -14.71 12.65 -3.10
C GLY A 125 -15.32 12.01 -4.34
N LEU A 126 -14.62 11.08 -5.00
CA LEU A 126 -15.05 10.44 -6.25
C LEU A 126 -15.62 9.02 -6.06
N VAL A 127 -15.49 8.46 -4.85
CA VAL A 127 -15.89 7.09 -4.54
C VAL A 127 -16.78 7.02 -3.30
N ASN A 128 -17.53 5.93 -3.18
CA ASN A 128 -18.31 5.58 -1.97
C ASN A 128 -17.72 4.36 -1.25
N LYS A 129 -16.42 4.24 -1.27
CA LYS A 129 -15.66 3.11 -0.73
C LYS A 129 -14.69 3.60 0.34
N PRO A 130 -14.28 2.73 1.30
CA PRO A 130 -13.22 3.08 2.25
C PRO A 130 -11.93 3.45 1.51
N VAL A 131 -11.31 4.56 1.92
CA VAL A 131 -10.03 5.04 1.41
C VAL A 131 -9.03 5.05 2.55
N ILE A 132 -7.95 4.29 2.41
CA ILE A 132 -6.81 4.30 3.33
C ILE A 132 -5.73 5.16 2.70
N ALA A 133 -5.51 6.33 3.27
CA ALA A 133 -4.51 7.28 2.80
C ALA A 133 -3.15 7.00 3.46
N VAL A 134 -2.12 6.89 2.63
CA VAL A 134 -0.74 6.65 3.05
C VAL A 134 0.09 7.87 2.65
N PRO A 135 0.42 8.75 3.60
CA PRO A 135 1.38 9.82 3.34
C PRO A 135 2.75 9.22 3.11
N THR A 136 3.51 9.76 2.18
CA THR A 136 4.91 9.36 1.96
C THR A 136 5.88 10.47 2.35
N SER A 137 7.10 10.08 2.67
CA SER A 137 8.20 11.02 2.91
C SER A 137 8.72 11.69 1.62
N VAL A 138 8.18 11.28 0.47
CA VAL A 138 8.52 11.85 -0.85
C VAL A 138 8.11 13.31 -0.92
N GLY A 139 9.09 14.16 -1.22
CA GLY A 139 8.85 15.60 -1.34
C GLY A 139 10.11 16.42 -1.11
N TYR A 140 9.94 17.73 -1.16
CA TYR A 140 11.01 18.71 -0.95
C TYR A 140 10.45 19.96 -0.24
N GLY A 141 11.34 20.88 0.16
CA GLY A 141 10.95 22.14 0.79
C GLY A 141 10.16 21.92 2.09
N ALA A 142 8.96 22.47 2.18
CA ALA A 142 8.10 22.42 3.36
C ALA A 142 7.38 21.09 3.56
N ASN A 143 7.79 20.02 2.87
CA ASN A 143 7.22 18.68 3.07
C ASN A 143 7.56 18.07 4.45
N PHE A 144 8.70 18.46 5.06
CA PHE A 144 9.16 17.96 6.37
C PHE A 144 9.09 16.43 6.49
N GLY A 145 9.62 15.71 5.47
CA GLY A 145 9.67 14.24 5.50
C GLY A 145 8.29 13.55 5.53
N GLY A 146 7.30 14.16 4.87
CA GLY A 146 5.93 13.62 4.77
C GLY A 146 4.94 14.21 5.77
N LEU A 147 5.36 15.11 6.66
CA LEU A 147 4.44 15.74 7.61
C LEU A 147 3.36 16.56 6.92
N SER A 148 3.71 17.28 5.83
CA SER A 148 2.73 18.01 5.03
C SER A 148 1.64 17.10 4.47
N ALA A 149 2.02 15.97 3.87
CA ALA A 149 1.08 14.99 3.37
C ALA A 149 0.21 14.41 4.50
N LEU A 150 0.83 14.04 5.63
CA LEU A 150 0.10 13.49 6.78
C LEU A 150 -0.96 14.48 7.28
N LEU A 151 -0.59 15.74 7.50
CA LEU A 151 -1.53 16.77 7.98
C LEU A 151 -2.60 17.09 6.94
N GLY A 152 -2.25 17.14 5.65
CA GLY A 152 -3.21 17.32 4.56
C GLY A 152 -4.25 16.20 4.52
N MET A 153 -3.82 14.95 4.65
CA MET A 153 -4.72 13.78 4.67
C MET A 153 -5.58 13.72 5.92
N LEU A 154 -5.02 14.03 7.10
CA LEU A 154 -5.79 14.09 8.37
C LEU A 154 -6.86 15.18 8.38
N ASN A 155 -6.64 16.25 7.62
CA ASN A 155 -7.59 17.36 7.47
C ASN A 155 -8.48 17.23 6.22
N SER A 156 -8.54 16.04 5.61
CA SER A 156 -9.40 15.80 4.45
C SER A 156 -10.88 16.03 4.77
N CYS A 157 -11.57 16.81 3.93
CA CYS A 157 -13.04 16.98 4.01
C CYS A 157 -13.80 15.77 3.45
N SER A 158 -13.13 14.86 2.76
CA SER A 158 -13.78 13.68 2.16
C SER A 158 -14.07 12.64 3.24
N ALA A 159 -15.34 12.38 3.50
CA ALA A 159 -15.76 11.35 4.44
C ALA A 159 -15.32 9.95 3.97
N GLY A 160 -14.90 9.08 4.89
CA GLY A 160 -14.44 7.73 4.56
C GLY A 160 -12.93 7.62 4.27
N VAL A 161 -12.17 8.71 4.41
CA VAL A 161 -10.70 8.70 4.37
C VAL A 161 -10.15 8.42 5.76
N ALA A 162 -9.44 7.31 5.91
CA ALA A 162 -8.65 6.96 7.11
C ALA A 162 -7.16 7.09 6.78
N VAL A 163 -6.36 7.56 7.73
CA VAL A 163 -4.93 7.84 7.47
C VAL A 163 -4.07 6.91 8.31
N VAL A 164 -3.06 6.30 7.69
CA VAL A 164 -1.98 5.58 8.38
C VAL A 164 -0.75 6.46 8.54
N ASN A 165 0.27 5.97 9.24
CA ASN A 165 1.51 6.73 9.43
C ASN A 165 2.30 6.90 8.11
N ILE A 166 3.26 7.82 8.12
CA ILE A 166 4.14 8.09 6.97
C ILE A 166 4.90 6.82 6.57
N ASP A 167 4.98 6.55 5.27
CA ASP A 167 5.64 5.39 4.65
C ASP A 167 5.18 4.03 5.21
N ASN A 168 3.93 3.94 5.68
CA ASN A 168 3.40 2.72 6.29
C ASN A 168 2.54 1.93 5.28
N GLY A 169 3.16 1.43 4.21
CA GLY A 169 2.51 0.57 3.23
C GLY A 169 2.01 -0.73 3.84
N PHE A 170 2.80 -1.34 4.75
CA PHE A 170 2.40 -2.54 5.47
C PHE A 170 1.10 -2.34 6.26
N GLY A 171 1.02 -1.25 7.05
CA GLY A 171 -0.17 -0.96 7.84
C GLY A 171 -1.41 -0.75 6.97
N ALA A 172 -1.25 -0.06 5.84
CA ALA A 172 -2.33 0.15 4.87
C ALA A 172 -2.79 -1.16 4.23
N GLY A 173 -1.86 -1.98 3.74
CA GLY A 173 -2.17 -3.29 3.14
C GLY A 173 -2.87 -4.21 4.13
N ARG A 174 -2.41 -4.25 5.39
CA ARG A 174 -3.06 -5.03 6.45
C ARG A 174 -4.47 -4.54 6.77
N LEU A 175 -4.66 -3.23 6.94
CA LEU A 175 -5.97 -2.65 7.23
C LEU A 175 -6.94 -2.87 6.08
N ALA A 176 -6.49 -2.65 4.83
CA ALA A 176 -7.28 -2.92 3.64
C ALA A 176 -7.71 -4.39 3.55
N SER A 177 -6.79 -5.32 3.85
CA SER A 177 -7.10 -6.75 3.88
C SER A 177 -8.18 -7.08 4.91
N ILE A 178 -8.12 -6.50 6.12
CA ILE A 178 -9.16 -6.69 7.13
C ILE A 178 -10.50 -6.21 6.60
N MET A 179 -10.56 -4.97 6.09
CA MET A 179 -11.80 -4.38 5.56
C MET A 179 -12.35 -5.18 4.38
N ASN A 180 -11.49 -5.66 3.49
CA ASN A 180 -11.88 -6.43 2.30
C ASN A 180 -12.51 -7.78 2.65
N HIS A 181 -12.09 -8.41 3.75
CA HIS A 181 -12.63 -9.68 4.24
C HIS A 181 -13.80 -9.53 5.23
N MET A 182 -14.19 -8.32 5.65
CA MET A 182 -15.39 -8.11 6.48
C MET A 182 -16.64 -8.48 5.68
N ARG A 183 -17.52 -9.28 6.30
CA ARG A 183 -18.80 -9.73 5.73
C ARG A 183 -19.94 -8.86 6.21
#